data_06f80c4ab715f8eaf2140978510a171d
#
_entry.id   06f80c4ab715f8eaf2140978510a171d
#
_cell.length_a   1.000
_cell.length_b   1.000
_cell.length_c   1.000
_cell.angle_alpha   90.00
_cell.angle_beta   90.00
_cell.angle_gamma   90.00
#
_symmetry.space_group_name_H-M   'P 1'
#
loop_
_entity.id
_entity.type
_entity.pdbx_description
1 polymer ?
#
loop_
_entity_poly.entity_id
_entity_poly.type
_entity_poly.pdbx_seq_one_letter_code
_entity_poly.pdbx_strand_id
1 'polypeptide(L)'
;MARHARLLVDWAGPHGIKDFRKHTSWYLKGYATGPAIRRALQSITSLDHMDGLLSELLAGVDPTMTLDPASLRVPRSHRNGPKPVVLPEGWLDDPEDATPPEAAAEALVSGG
;
A
#
# COMPACT_ATOMS: atom_id res chain seq x y z
N MET A 1 10.75 -0.74 3.58
CA MET A 1 9.77 -0.95 4.65
C MET A 1 10.27 -0.31 5.96
N ALA A 2 11.32 -0.77 6.61
CA ALA A 2 11.81 -0.25 7.89
C ALA A 2 12.06 1.27 7.92
N ARG A 3 12.73 1.83 6.91
CA ARG A 3 12.94 3.29 6.82
C ARG A 3 11.63 4.08 6.80
N HIS A 4 10.63 3.62 6.07
CA HIS A 4 9.32 4.30 6.02
C HIS A 4 8.62 4.29 7.38
N ALA A 5 8.64 3.15 8.07
CA ALA A 5 8.07 3.05 9.42
C ALA A 5 8.77 4.02 10.40
N ARG A 6 10.12 4.09 10.37
CA ARG A 6 10.89 5.02 11.23
C ARG A 6 10.52 6.46 10.94
N LEU A 7 10.45 6.87 9.67
CA LEU A 7 10.06 8.23 9.31
C LEU A 7 8.65 8.60 9.78
N LEU A 8 7.70 7.67 9.72
CA LEU A 8 6.36 7.91 10.25
C LEU A 8 6.34 8.02 11.78
N VAL A 9 7.15 7.24 12.48
CA VAL A 9 7.27 7.33 13.94
C VAL A 9 7.98 8.62 14.34
N ASP A 10 9.02 9.03 13.63
CA ASP A 10 9.72 10.29 13.87
C ASP A 10 8.80 11.49 13.69
N TRP A 11 7.91 11.43 12.70
CA TRP A 11 6.97 12.52 12.41
C TRP A 11 5.73 12.52 13.31
N ALA A 12 5.11 11.37 13.56
CA ALA A 12 3.82 11.24 14.26
C ALA A 12 3.91 10.55 15.62
N GLY A 13 5.14 10.31 16.12
CA GLY A 13 5.37 9.60 17.38
C GLY A 13 4.84 8.16 17.32
N PRO A 14 4.43 7.59 18.48
CA PRO A 14 3.94 6.21 18.55
C PRO A 14 2.73 5.91 17.63
N HIS A 15 2.00 6.93 17.22
CA HIS A 15 0.88 6.77 16.28
C HIS A 15 1.34 6.37 14.88
N GLY A 16 2.53 6.83 14.47
CA GLY A 16 3.10 6.54 13.15
C GLY A 16 3.22 5.05 12.84
N ILE A 17 3.45 4.19 13.86
CA ILE A 17 3.48 2.75 13.63
C ILE A 17 2.10 2.18 13.27
N LYS A 18 1.02 2.73 13.82
CA LYS A 18 -0.34 2.33 13.48
C LYS A 18 -0.67 2.73 12.04
N ASP A 19 -0.26 3.92 11.64
CA ASP A 19 -0.43 4.39 10.26
C ASP A 19 0.39 3.56 9.28
N PHE A 20 1.57 3.12 9.68
CA PHE A 20 2.41 2.28 8.85
C PHE A 20 1.77 0.92 8.53
N ARG A 21 0.95 0.34 9.42
CA ARG A 21 0.31 -0.97 9.21
C ARG A 21 -0.39 -1.09 7.85
N LYS A 22 -1.07 -0.06 7.40
CA LYS A 22 -1.79 -0.04 6.12
C LYS A 22 -0.86 -0.18 4.90
N HIS A 23 0.40 0.20 5.06
CA HIS A 23 1.40 0.13 3.98
C HIS A 23 2.11 -1.23 3.89
N THR A 24 2.07 -2.05 4.94
CA THR A 24 2.82 -3.32 4.99
C THR A 24 2.46 -4.27 3.86
N SER A 25 1.18 -4.34 3.51
CA SER A 25 0.69 -5.20 2.42
C SER A 25 1.24 -4.79 1.04
N TRP A 26 1.55 -3.51 0.86
CA TRP A 26 2.10 -3.02 -0.41
C TRP A 26 3.56 -3.42 -0.58
N TYR A 27 4.33 -3.35 0.51
CA TYR A 27 5.73 -3.78 0.51
C TYR A 27 5.90 -5.27 0.22
N LEU A 28 4.92 -6.08 0.61
CA LEU A 28 4.97 -7.53 0.42
C LEU A 28 4.23 -8.00 -0.85
N LYS A 29 3.72 -7.07 -1.65
CA LYS A 29 3.06 -7.43 -2.90
C LYS A 29 4.08 -8.10 -3.84
N GLY A 30 3.72 -9.25 -4.41
CA GLY A 30 4.58 -10.01 -5.31
C GLY A 30 5.55 -10.96 -4.62
N TYR A 31 5.70 -10.89 -3.30
CA TYR A 31 6.55 -11.82 -2.55
C TYR A 31 5.72 -12.95 -1.93
N ALA A 32 6.24 -14.18 -2.00
CA ALA A 32 5.61 -15.38 -1.43
C ALA A 32 5.86 -15.48 0.08
N THR A 33 5.45 -14.47 0.84
CA THR A 33 5.72 -14.37 2.28
C THR A 33 4.75 -15.12 3.18
N GLY A 34 3.73 -15.74 2.60
CA GLY A 34 2.69 -16.42 3.35
C GLY A 34 1.74 -15.50 4.13
N PRO A 35 0.59 -16.01 4.58
CA PRO A 35 -0.43 -15.22 5.26
C PRO A 35 -0.09 -14.89 6.72
N ALA A 36 0.72 -15.69 7.39
CA ALA A 36 1.05 -15.49 8.80
C ALA A 36 1.85 -14.20 9.02
N ILE A 37 2.95 -14.03 8.28
CA ILE A 37 3.80 -12.84 8.39
C ILE A 37 3.06 -11.58 7.95
N ARG A 38 2.18 -11.68 6.95
CA ARG A 38 1.36 -10.53 6.51
C ARG A 38 0.42 -10.06 7.61
N ARG A 39 -0.23 -10.98 8.32
CA ARG A 39 -1.10 -10.66 9.46
C ARG A 39 -0.30 -10.08 10.61
N ALA A 40 0.86 -10.67 10.94
CA ALA A 40 1.72 -10.17 12.00
C ALA A 40 2.16 -8.71 11.75
N LEU A 41 2.58 -8.39 10.53
CA LEU A 41 2.98 -7.03 10.16
C LEU A 41 1.82 -6.03 10.19
N GLN A 42 0.58 -6.46 9.99
CA GLN A 42 -0.60 -5.60 10.14
C GLN A 42 -0.97 -5.33 11.60
N SER A 43 -0.39 -6.06 12.55
CA SER A 43 -0.64 -5.92 13.99
C SER A 43 0.55 -5.39 14.79
N ILE A 44 1.62 -4.93 14.13
CA ILE A 44 2.81 -4.37 14.79
C ILE A 44 2.44 -3.21 15.72
N THR A 45 3.13 -3.14 16.87
CA THR A 45 2.88 -2.13 17.89
C THR A 45 4.07 -1.19 18.12
N SER A 46 5.25 -1.58 17.66
CA SER A 46 6.50 -0.82 17.79
C SER A 46 7.45 -1.09 16.64
N LEU A 47 8.48 -0.27 16.50
CA LEU A 47 9.57 -0.50 15.54
C LEU A 47 10.33 -1.79 15.86
N ASP A 48 10.61 -2.05 17.13
CA ASP A 48 11.32 -3.28 17.55
C ASP A 48 10.52 -4.54 17.19
N HIS A 49 9.21 -4.51 17.42
CA HIS A 49 8.32 -5.61 17.02
C HIS A 49 8.37 -5.82 15.49
N MET A 50 8.34 -4.74 14.73
CA MET A 50 8.47 -4.82 13.27
C MET A 50 9.84 -5.36 12.83
N ASP A 51 10.92 -4.87 13.42
CA ASP A 51 12.29 -5.29 13.10
C ASP A 51 12.50 -6.79 13.41
N GLY A 52 11.91 -7.29 14.50
CA GLY A 52 11.88 -8.72 14.82
C GLY A 52 11.20 -9.55 13.74
N LEU A 53 9.99 -9.14 13.33
CA LEU A 53 9.25 -9.83 12.26
C LEU A 53 9.96 -9.77 10.91
N LEU A 54 10.63 -8.65 10.59
CA LEU A 54 11.41 -8.54 9.36
C LEU A 54 12.66 -9.43 9.39
N SER A 55 13.30 -9.59 10.54
CA SER A 55 14.44 -10.50 10.70
C SER A 55 14.00 -11.96 10.53
N GLU A 56 12.86 -12.34 11.09
CA GLU A 56 12.27 -13.67 10.90
C GLU A 56 11.91 -13.91 9.43
N LEU A 57 11.28 -12.94 8.79
CA LEU A 57 10.95 -13.00 7.36
C LEU A 57 12.22 -13.22 6.52
N LEU A 58 13.27 -12.44 6.74
CA LEU A 58 14.51 -12.50 5.98
C LEU A 58 15.26 -13.83 6.20
N ALA A 59 15.21 -14.38 7.39
CA ALA A 59 15.81 -15.69 7.69
C ALA A 59 15.12 -16.84 6.93
N GLY A 60 13.83 -16.69 6.60
CA GLY A 60 13.05 -17.67 5.84
C GLY A 60 13.01 -17.42 4.32
N VAL A 61 13.64 -16.35 3.83
CA VAL A 61 13.62 -16.00 2.40
C VAL A 61 14.77 -16.72 1.68
N ASP A 62 14.44 -17.42 0.60
CA ASP A 62 15.42 -17.92 -0.35
C ASP A 62 16.11 -16.73 -1.04
N PRO A 63 17.44 -16.58 -0.94
CA PRO A 63 18.17 -15.48 -1.57
C PRO A 63 18.08 -15.48 -3.10
N THR A 64 17.66 -16.58 -3.71
CA THR A 64 17.42 -16.71 -5.15
C THR A 64 16.00 -16.33 -5.55
N MET A 65 15.13 -16.04 -4.59
CA MET A 65 13.73 -15.68 -4.85
C MET A 65 13.65 -14.39 -5.65
N THR A 66 13.12 -14.48 -6.86
CA THR A 66 12.85 -13.33 -7.71
C THR A 66 11.40 -12.88 -7.53
N LEU A 67 11.22 -11.56 -7.62
CA LEU A 67 9.89 -10.98 -7.66
C LEU A 67 9.18 -11.40 -8.95
N ASP A 68 7.98 -11.97 -8.85
CA ASP A 68 7.14 -12.22 -10.03
C ASP A 68 6.51 -10.91 -10.54
N PRO A 69 6.97 -10.39 -11.70
CA PRO A 69 6.42 -9.16 -12.25
C PRO A 69 4.93 -9.23 -12.58
N ALA A 70 4.41 -10.43 -12.89
CA ALA A 70 3.00 -10.64 -13.19
C ALA A 70 2.13 -10.40 -11.94
N SER A 71 2.62 -10.79 -10.77
CA SER A 71 1.90 -10.59 -9.50
C SER A 71 1.72 -9.12 -9.12
N LEU A 72 2.59 -8.22 -9.63
CA LEU A 72 2.49 -6.78 -9.41
C LEU A 72 1.35 -6.15 -10.23
N ARG A 73 1.02 -6.77 -11.36
CA ARG A 73 -0.02 -6.30 -12.29
C ARG A 73 -1.42 -6.76 -11.92
N VAL A 74 -1.54 -7.76 -11.03
CA VAL A 74 -2.85 -8.21 -10.57
C VAL A 74 -3.50 -7.09 -9.79
N PRO A 75 -4.62 -6.51 -10.26
CA PRO A 75 -5.38 -5.54 -9.50
C PRO A 75 -5.74 -6.16 -8.16
N ARG A 76 -5.78 -5.38 -7.09
CA ARG A 76 -6.40 -5.86 -5.85
C ARG A 76 -7.78 -6.37 -6.21
N SER A 77 -8.04 -7.63 -5.91
CA SER A 77 -9.30 -8.27 -6.26
C SER A 77 -10.46 -7.44 -5.68
N HIS A 78 -11.09 -6.69 -6.52
CA HIS A 78 -12.40 -6.19 -6.23
C HIS A 78 -13.38 -7.28 -6.63
N ARG A 79 -14.34 -7.59 -5.78
CA ARG A 79 -15.38 -8.59 -6.06
C ARG A 79 -16.05 -8.40 -7.42
N ASN A 80 -15.92 -7.21 -8.01
CA ASN A 80 -16.55 -6.79 -9.27
C ASN A 80 -15.53 -6.41 -10.35
N GLY A 81 -14.28 -6.86 -10.26
CA GLY A 81 -13.23 -6.51 -11.21
C GLY A 81 -12.62 -5.11 -10.99
N PRO A 82 -11.71 -4.67 -11.85
CA PRO A 82 -11.13 -3.34 -11.78
C PRO A 82 -12.22 -2.29 -12.03
N LYS A 83 -12.34 -1.33 -11.13
CA LYS A 83 -13.22 -0.18 -11.37
C LYS A 83 -12.60 0.68 -12.48
N PRO A 84 -13.33 1.04 -13.52
CA PRO A 84 -12.83 1.98 -14.50
C PRO A 84 -12.58 3.34 -13.82
N VAL A 85 -11.47 3.95 -14.14
CA VAL A 85 -11.25 5.35 -13.80
C VAL A 85 -12.06 6.16 -14.82
N VAL A 86 -13.11 6.81 -14.35
CA VAL A 86 -13.91 7.71 -15.16
C VAL A 86 -13.46 9.13 -14.82
N LEU A 87 -12.82 9.78 -15.77
CA LEU A 87 -12.51 11.20 -15.64
C LEU A 87 -13.73 12.02 -16.12
N PRO A 88 -14.00 13.17 -15.51
CA PRO A 88 -14.99 14.10 -16.03
C PRO A 88 -14.68 14.46 -17.49
N GLU A 89 -15.73 14.71 -18.27
CA GLU A 89 -15.57 15.15 -19.66
C GLU A 89 -14.75 16.44 -19.70
N GLY A 90 -13.76 16.49 -20.60
CA GLY A 90 -12.88 17.66 -20.75
C GLY A 90 -11.75 17.76 -19.70
N TRP A 91 -11.67 16.86 -18.73
CA TRP A 91 -10.67 16.95 -17.63
C TRP A 91 -9.21 17.03 -18.12
N LEU A 92 -8.90 16.44 -19.25
CA LEU A 92 -7.54 16.40 -19.81
C LEU A 92 -7.32 17.44 -20.93
N ASP A 93 -8.32 18.25 -21.25
CA ASP A 93 -8.26 19.17 -22.39
C ASP A 93 -7.36 20.39 -22.09
N ASP A 94 -7.33 20.83 -20.85
CA ASP A 94 -6.47 21.91 -20.41
C ASP A 94 -5.73 21.54 -19.11
N PRO A 95 -4.43 21.18 -19.18
CA PRO A 95 -3.65 20.81 -18.01
C PRO A 95 -3.38 22.00 -17.06
N GLU A 96 -3.59 23.24 -17.50
CA GLU A 96 -3.43 24.44 -16.68
C GLU A 96 -4.74 24.88 -16.00
N ASP A 97 -5.86 24.23 -16.29
CA ASP A 97 -7.14 24.51 -15.63
C ASP A 97 -7.13 23.98 -14.19
N ALA A 98 -7.00 24.90 -13.25
CA ALA A 98 -7.03 24.60 -11.81
C ALA A 98 -8.45 24.60 -11.22
N THR A 99 -9.50 24.70 -12.04
CA THR A 99 -10.89 24.69 -11.58
C THR A 99 -11.22 23.35 -10.93
N PRO A 100 -11.65 23.31 -9.64
CA PRO A 100 -12.04 22.06 -9.02
C PRO A 100 -13.21 21.42 -9.76
N PRO A 101 -13.24 20.08 -9.89
CA PRO A 101 -14.38 19.38 -10.48
C PRO A 101 -15.63 19.63 -9.65
N GLU A 102 -16.79 19.63 -10.29
CA GLU A 102 -18.06 19.66 -9.56
C GLU A 102 -18.19 18.48 -8.61
N ALA A 103 -18.87 18.68 -7.47
CA ALA A 103 -19.03 17.66 -6.43
C ALA A 103 -19.58 16.33 -6.94
N ALA A 104 -20.40 16.36 -8.00
CA ALA A 104 -20.91 15.16 -8.68
C ALA A 104 -19.80 14.36 -9.38
N ALA A 105 -18.81 15.05 -9.95
CA ALA A 105 -17.66 14.43 -10.59
C ALA A 105 -16.69 13.84 -9.55
N GLU A 106 -16.49 14.50 -8.41
CA GLU A 106 -15.73 13.95 -7.29
C GLU A 106 -16.31 12.62 -6.77
N ALA A 107 -17.63 12.51 -6.67
CA ALA A 107 -18.30 11.28 -6.25
C ALA A 107 -18.05 10.10 -7.21
N LEU A 108 -17.84 10.36 -8.49
CA LEU A 108 -17.51 9.33 -9.49
C LEU A 108 -16.05 8.87 -9.42
N VAL A 109 -15.15 9.77 -9.02
CA VAL A 109 -13.69 9.51 -8.97
C VAL A 109 -13.24 9.01 -7.60
N SER A 110 -13.87 9.44 -6.52
CA SER A 110 -13.60 9.01 -5.17
C SER A 110 -14.09 7.59 -4.91
N GLY A 111 -13.59 6.61 -5.62
CA GLY A 111 -13.98 5.21 -5.47
C GLY A 111 -14.26 4.81 -4.03
N GLY A 112 -15.49 4.99 -3.64
CA GLY A 112 -16.01 4.70 -2.32
C GLY A 112 -15.83 3.26 -1.87
#